data_5dd85d6667a84231ec5b0c1ba87ef756
#
_entry.id   5dd85d6667a84231ec5b0c1ba87ef756
#
_cell.length_a   1.000
_cell.length_b   1.000
_cell.length_c   1.000
_cell.angle_alpha   90.00
_cell.angle_beta   90.00
_cell.angle_gamma   90.00
#
_symmetry.space_group_name_H-M   'P 1'
#
loop_
_entity.id
_entity.type
_entity.pdbx_description
1 polymer ?
#
loop_
_entity_poly.entity_id
_entity_poly.type
_entity_poly.pdbx_seq_one_letter_code
_entity_poly.pdbx_strand_id
1 'polypeptide(L)'
;MATQEVKKATGQIKDVTINNVYEKAEYTRARKRILLAEEENDILIAINCYAPGGRNEMHYHVGTGQTFLVLKGQAEVTHRHKDLPKSDDVVSALKEGDSVLIPANVYYQLHNPGPEQLLLYQVKQPGELVSVEGKGIMNPGDYYSKKREEQADLTGFAEPVEPIKPGDRSKS
;
A
#
# COMPACT_ATOMS: atom_id res chain seq x y z
N MET A 1 45.95 -30.10 -5.18
CA MET A 1 45.05 -28.98 -4.83
C MET A 1 43.88 -29.02 -5.81
N ALA A 2 42.71 -29.41 -5.33
CA ALA A 2 41.53 -29.51 -6.18
C ALA A 2 40.89 -28.12 -6.27
N THR A 3 40.89 -27.57 -7.46
CA THR A 3 40.16 -26.32 -7.78
C THR A 3 38.66 -26.64 -7.78
N GLN A 4 37.92 -26.14 -6.79
CA GLN A 4 36.48 -26.19 -6.82
C GLN A 4 36.00 -25.27 -7.94
N GLU A 5 35.46 -25.83 -9.01
CA GLU A 5 34.66 -25.10 -9.99
C GLU A 5 33.41 -24.63 -9.29
N VAL A 6 33.32 -23.32 -9.04
CA VAL A 6 32.06 -22.65 -8.66
C VAL A 6 31.10 -22.81 -9.86
N LYS A 7 30.14 -23.73 -9.72
CA LYS A 7 29.02 -23.81 -10.66
C LYS A 7 28.33 -22.43 -10.69
N LYS A 8 28.53 -21.68 -11.77
CA LYS A 8 27.72 -20.50 -12.06
C LYS A 8 26.26 -20.95 -12.09
N ALA A 9 25.48 -20.48 -11.11
CA ALA A 9 24.04 -20.62 -11.19
C ALA A 9 23.58 -19.93 -12.50
N THR A 10 22.98 -20.69 -13.40
CA THR A 10 22.42 -20.21 -14.66
C THR A 10 21.08 -19.50 -14.47
N GLY A 11 20.87 -18.89 -13.32
CA GLY A 11 19.75 -17.97 -13.09
C GLY A 11 20.10 -16.60 -13.67
N GLN A 12 19.15 -16.00 -14.39
CA GLN A 12 19.26 -14.63 -14.82
C GLN A 12 19.59 -13.76 -13.59
N ILE A 13 20.75 -13.08 -13.61
CA ILE A 13 21.09 -12.12 -12.56
C ILE A 13 20.07 -10.98 -12.70
N LYS A 14 19.16 -10.85 -11.73
CA LYS A 14 18.21 -9.75 -11.69
C LYS A 14 18.95 -8.49 -11.23
N ASP A 15 18.76 -7.41 -11.95
CA ASP A 15 19.36 -6.12 -11.61
C ASP A 15 18.70 -5.52 -10.37
N VAL A 16 19.46 -4.68 -9.67
CA VAL A 16 18.95 -3.88 -8.54
C VAL A 16 17.92 -2.89 -9.06
N THR A 17 16.74 -2.85 -8.41
CA THR A 17 15.68 -1.89 -8.73
C THR A 17 15.82 -0.64 -7.85
N ILE A 18 15.97 0.52 -8.48
CA ILE A 18 16.08 1.82 -7.79
C ILE A 18 14.89 2.69 -8.17
N ASN A 19 14.20 3.23 -7.16
CA ASN A 19 13.05 4.11 -7.36
C ASN A 19 13.14 5.34 -6.45
N ASN A 20 12.78 6.50 -6.99
CA ASN A 20 12.47 7.68 -6.18
C ASN A 20 10.96 7.69 -5.92
N VAL A 21 10.58 7.46 -4.65
CA VAL A 21 9.17 7.34 -4.27
C VAL A 21 8.39 8.65 -4.42
N TYR A 22 9.06 9.78 -4.24
CA TYR A 22 8.42 11.09 -4.38
C TYR A 22 8.14 11.46 -5.83
N GLU A 23 9.03 11.09 -6.75
CA GLU A 23 8.84 11.29 -8.19
C GLU A 23 7.74 10.41 -8.78
N LYS A 24 7.49 9.25 -8.17
CA LYS A 24 6.47 8.30 -8.59
C LYS A 24 5.12 8.53 -7.94
N ALA A 25 5.01 9.41 -6.93
CA ALA A 25 3.77 9.62 -6.19
C ALA A 25 2.69 10.29 -7.08
N GLU A 26 1.50 9.68 -7.11
CA GLU A 26 0.32 10.20 -7.79
C GLU A 26 -0.86 10.14 -6.82
N TYR A 27 -1.57 11.25 -6.63
CA TYR A 27 -2.60 11.37 -5.62
C TYR A 27 -4.00 11.35 -6.22
N THR A 28 -4.89 10.54 -5.62
CA THR A 28 -6.31 10.50 -5.95
C THR A 28 -7.12 10.46 -4.66
N ARG A 29 -8.40 10.85 -4.70
CA ARG A 29 -9.26 10.83 -3.50
C ARG A 29 -9.44 9.43 -2.93
N ALA A 30 -9.53 8.41 -3.77
CA ALA A 30 -9.68 7.06 -3.27
C ALA A 30 -8.35 6.55 -2.71
N ARG A 31 -7.49 6.13 -3.56
CA ARG A 31 -6.11 5.69 -3.30
C ARG A 31 -5.43 5.41 -4.64
N LYS A 32 -4.25 5.89 -4.82
CA LYS A 32 -3.37 5.40 -5.89
C LYS A 32 -2.29 4.52 -5.28
N ARG A 33 -2.29 3.24 -5.66
CA ARG A 33 -1.20 2.32 -5.30
C ARG A 33 -0.29 2.18 -6.50
N ILE A 34 1.00 2.39 -6.28
CA ILE A 34 2.03 2.30 -7.33
C ILE A 34 3.01 1.22 -6.89
N LEU A 35 3.11 0.16 -7.68
CA LEU A 35 4.07 -0.90 -7.48
C LEU A 35 5.47 -0.39 -7.84
N LEU A 36 6.42 -0.49 -6.92
CA LEU A 36 7.80 -0.08 -7.12
C LEU A 36 8.69 -1.25 -7.51
N ALA A 37 8.51 -2.39 -6.83
CA ALA A 37 9.24 -3.63 -7.08
C ALA A 37 8.43 -4.82 -6.60
N GLU A 38 8.57 -5.94 -7.27
CA GLU A 38 8.01 -7.22 -6.88
C GLU A 38 8.99 -8.33 -7.26
N GLU A 39 9.39 -9.12 -6.28
CA GLU A 39 10.14 -10.35 -6.46
C GLU A 39 9.19 -11.54 -6.28
N GLU A 40 9.31 -12.53 -7.16
CA GLU A 40 8.48 -13.73 -7.13
C GLU A 40 8.62 -14.45 -5.79
N ASN A 41 7.49 -14.60 -5.07
CA ASN A 41 7.33 -15.26 -3.76
C ASN A 41 7.96 -14.57 -2.54
N ASP A 42 8.63 -13.44 -2.67
CA ASP A 42 9.37 -12.86 -1.55
C ASP A 42 8.81 -11.52 -1.06
N ILE A 43 9.06 -10.43 -1.80
CA ILE A 43 8.75 -9.08 -1.34
C ILE A 43 8.04 -8.29 -2.43
N LEU A 44 6.95 -7.62 -2.04
CA LEU A 44 6.32 -6.58 -2.82
C LEU A 44 6.53 -5.24 -2.12
N ILE A 45 7.03 -4.28 -2.87
CA ILE A 45 7.23 -2.90 -2.43
C ILE A 45 6.32 -1.98 -3.25
N ALA A 46 5.56 -1.14 -2.56
CA ALA A 46 4.66 -0.18 -3.20
C ALA A 46 4.63 1.14 -2.44
N ILE A 47 4.12 2.18 -3.08
CA ILE A 47 3.63 3.38 -2.40
C ILE A 47 2.13 3.47 -2.53
N ASN A 48 1.50 4.03 -1.51
CA ASN A 48 0.07 4.33 -1.49
C ASN A 48 -0.08 5.83 -1.28
N CYS A 49 -0.75 6.47 -2.21
CA CYS A 49 -0.93 7.92 -2.26
C CYS A 49 -2.40 8.25 -2.06
N TYR A 50 -2.71 9.15 -1.13
CA TYR A 50 -4.06 9.58 -0.82
C TYR A 50 -4.14 11.10 -0.83
N ALA A 51 -5.07 11.66 -1.59
CA ALA A 51 -5.46 13.05 -1.41
C ALA A 51 -6.22 13.24 -0.08
N PRO A 52 -6.39 14.47 0.43
CA PRO A 52 -7.20 14.73 1.61
C PRO A 52 -8.59 14.08 1.53
N GLY A 53 -8.98 13.37 2.59
CA GLY A 53 -10.23 12.59 2.65
C GLY A 53 -10.18 11.24 1.93
N GLY A 54 -9.07 10.91 1.25
CA GLY A 54 -8.89 9.63 0.55
C GLY A 54 -8.78 8.45 1.51
N ARG A 55 -9.32 7.30 1.09
CA ARG A 55 -9.29 6.06 1.88
C ARG A 55 -9.36 4.83 0.98
N ASN A 56 -8.90 3.68 1.49
CA ASN A 56 -9.17 2.39 0.87
C ASN A 56 -10.41 1.74 1.49
N GLU A 57 -10.83 0.62 0.93
CA GLU A 57 -11.90 -0.19 1.55
C GLU A 57 -11.39 -0.94 2.77
N MET A 58 -12.29 -1.20 3.73
CA MET A 58 -12.03 -2.08 4.86
C MET A 58 -11.83 -3.51 4.35
N HIS A 59 -10.64 -4.08 4.58
CA HIS A 59 -10.28 -5.42 4.12
C HIS A 59 -9.18 -6.02 5.00
N TYR A 60 -8.98 -7.34 4.91
CA TYR A 60 -7.81 -8.02 5.48
C TYR A 60 -7.16 -8.95 4.46
N HIS A 61 -5.89 -9.25 4.68
CA HIS A 61 -5.15 -10.25 3.92
C HIS A 61 -5.16 -11.59 4.68
N VAL A 62 -5.45 -12.67 3.94
CA VAL A 62 -5.45 -14.03 4.50
C VAL A 62 -4.02 -14.55 4.45
N GLY A 63 -3.47 -14.88 5.61
CA GLY A 63 -2.18 -15.57 5.70
C GLY A 63 -0.93 -14.70 5.79
N THR A 64 -0.99 -13.42 5.42
CA THR A 64 0.18 -12.54 5.51
C THR A 64 -0.11 -11.18 6.11
N GLY A 65 0.91 -10.63 6.76
CA GLY A 65 0.92 -9.25 7.24
C GLY A 65 1.55 -8.30 6.23
N GLN A 66 1.47 -7.01 6.53
CA GLN A 66 2.10 -5.95 5.75
C GLN A 66 2.48 -4.78 6.64
N THR A 67 3.47 -4.03 6.22
CA THR A 67 3.94 -2.85 6.93
C THR A 67 3.73 -1.61 6.09
N PHE A 68 3.32 -0.52 6.74
CA PHE A 68 3.29 0.81 6.15
C PHE A 68 4.16 1.76 6.99
N LEU A 69 4.87 2.65 6.31
CA LEU A 69 5.62 3.76 6.88
C LEU A 69 5.04 5.05 6.30
N VAL A 70 4.70 6.01 7.16
CA VAL A 70 4.28 7.34 6.73
C VAL A 70 5.49 8.14 6.30
N LEU A 71 5.59 8.41 4.99
CA LEU A 71 6.66 9.23 4.40
C LEU A 71 6.29 10.72 4.36
N LYS A 72 4.99 11.02 4.32
CA LYS A 72 4.46 12.39 4.33
C LYS A 72 3.01 12.41 4.78
N GLY A 73 2.63 13.46 5.52
CA GLY A 73 1.27 13.71 5.96
C GLY A 73 0.87 12.91 7.21
N GLN A 74 -0.41 12.69 7.36
CA GLN A 74 -1.02 11.98 8.49
C GLN A 74 -1.94 10.89 8.00
N ALA A 75 -2.02 9.79 8.72
CA ALA A 75 -2.95 8.70 8.43
C ALA A 75 -3.77 8.34 9.67
N GLU A 76 -5.00 7.91 9.45
CA GLU A 76 -5.78 7.15 10.41
C GLU A 76 -5.87 5.71 9.94
N VAL A 77 -5.65 4.77 10.86
CA VAL A 77 -5.81 3.34 10.63
C VAL A 77 -6.97 2.86 11.46
N THR A 78 -8.10 2.56 10.82
CA THR A 78 -9.19 1.84 11.48
C THR A 78 -8.89 0.36 11.36
N HIS A 79 -8.93 -0.39 12.47
CA HIS A 79 -8.57 -1.80 12.47
C HIS A 79 -9.32 -2.62 13.53
N ARG A 80 -9.49 -3.93 13.27
CA ARG A 80 -9.96 -4.94 14.21
C ARG A 80 -9.55 -6.34 13.74
N HIS A 81 -9.47 -7.31 14.65
CA HIS A 81 -9.33 -8.72 14.24
C HIS A 81 -10.57 -9.19 13.47
N LYS A 82 -10.38 -10.08 12.48
CA LYS A 82 -11.47 -10.56 11.59
C LYS A 82 -12.66 -11.22 12.33
N ASP A 83 -12.41 -11.77 13.52
CA ASP A 83 -13.41 -12.48 14.33
C ASP A 83 -14.15 -11.55 15.31
N LEU A 84 -13.80 -10.27 15.35
CA LEU A 84 -14.47 -9.26 16.18
C LEU A 84 -15.57 -8.55 15.37
N PRO A 85 -16.64 -8.11 16.05
CA PRO A 85 -17.69 -7.33 15.43
C PRO A 85 -17.19 -5.94 15.06
N LYS A 86 -17.87 -5.29 14.11
CA LYS A 86 -17.53 -3.94 13.66
C LYS A 86 -17.57 -2.88 14.77
N SER A 87 -18.37 -3.09 15.81
CA SER A 87 -18.41 -2.23 16.98
C SER A 87 -17.08 -2.11 17.72
N ASP A 88 -16.17 -3.06 17.49
CA ASP A 88 -14.85 -3.14 18.11
C ASP A 88 -13.75 -2.51 17.24
N ASP A 89 -14.13 -1.75 16.19
CA ASP A 89 -13.18 -0.98 15.40
C ASP A 89 -12.42 0.01 16.28
N VAL A 90 -11.08 -0.04 16.18
CA VAL A 90 -10.16 0.89 16.83
C VAL A 90 -9.56 1.80 15.77
N VAL A 91 -9.45 3.08 16.07
CA VAL A 91 -8.79 4.06 15.19
C VAL A 91 -7.46 4.49 15.81
N SER A 92 -6.37 4.32 15.06
CA SER A 92 -5.03 4.74 15.43
C SER A 92 -4.55 5.84 14.50
N ALA A 93 -4.11 6.97 15.05
CA ALA A 93 -3.53 8.06 14.28
C ALA A 93 -2.02 7.85 14.10
N LEU A 94 -1.52 8.10 12.89
CA LEU A 94 -0.12 8.03 12.51
C LEU A 94 0.31 9.35 11.89
N LYS A 95 1.55 9.74 12.14
CA LYS A 95 2.20 10.92 11.56
C LYS A 95 3.46 10.53 10.78
N GLU A 96 4.03 11.48 10.09
CA GLU A 96 5.30 11.29 9.36
C GLU A 96 6.37 10.65 10.24
N GLY A 97 6.99 9.58 9.74
CA GLY A 97 7.97 8.76 10.44
C GLY A 97 7.37 7.58 11.22
N ASP A 98 6.07 7.56 11.48
CA ASP A 98 5.44 6.42 12.14
C ASP A 98 5.28 5.25 11.16
N SER A 99 5.44 4.04 11.69
CA SER A 99 5.17 2.80 10.96
C SER A 99 4.11 1.97 11.65
N VAL A 100 3.35 1.22 10.87
CA VAL A 100 2.35 0.28 11.37
C VAL A 100 2.51 -1.08 10.69
N LEU A 101 2.55 -2.13 11.49
CA LEU A 101 2.41 -3.51 11.03
C LEU A 101 0.95 -3.92 11.14
N ILE A 102 0.34 -4.32 10.04
CA ILE A 102 -0.97 -4.93 9.99
C ILE A 102 -0.78 -6.45 9.88
N PRO A 103 -1.05 -7.23 10.92
CA PRO A 103 -0.97 -8.68 10.87
C PRO A 103 -1.96 -9.30 9.88
N ALA A 104 -1.72 -10.55 9.49
CA ALA A 104 -2.71 -11.34 8.77
C ALA A 104 -4.03 -11.41 9.56
N ASN A 105 -5.16 -11.47 8.84
CA ASN A 105 -6.51 -11.60 9.41
C ASN A 105 -6.96 -10.40 10.28
N VAL A 106 -6.30 -9.26 10.15
CA VAL A 106 -6.73 -7.99 10.76
C VAL A 106 -7.37 -7.13 9.68
N TYR A 107 -8.67 -6.85 9.81
CA TYR A 107 -9.34 -5.82 9.01
C TYR A 107 -8.67 -4.48 9.24
N TYR A 108 -8.43 -3.75 8.16
CA TYR A 108 -7.91 -2.39 8.24
C TYR A 108 -8.43 -1.52 7.12
N GLN A 109 -8.54 -0.24 7.42
CA GLN A 109 -8.77 0.83 6.47
C GLN A 109 -7.78 1.94 6.77
N LEU A 110 -7.08 2.41 5.74
CA LEU A 110 -6.23 3.59 5.80
C LEU A 110 -7.02 4.78 5.29
N HIS A 111 -6.95 5.88 6.00
CA HIS A 111 -7.62 7.13 5.68
C HIS A 111 -6.64 8.29 5.81
N ASN A 112 -6.71 9.24 4.87
CA ASN A 112 -6.04 10.53 5.00
C ASN A 112 -7.03 11.54 5.59
N PRO A 113 -6.90 11.93 6.87
CA PRO A 113 -7.81 12.92 7.47
C PRO A 113 -7.59 14.34 6.92
N GLY A 114 -6.54 14.56 6.13
CA GLY A 114 -6.17 15.86 5.59
C GLY A 114 -5.44 16.75 6.61
N PRO A 115 -5.15 18.02 6.26
CA PRO A 115 -5.41 18.67 4.98
C PRO A 115 -4.39 18.38 3.88
N GLU A 116 -3.26 17.72 4.22
CA GLU A 116 -2.17 17.45 3.29
C GLU A 116 -2.32 16.12 2.56
N GLN A 117 -1.50 15.94 1.53
CA GLN A 117 -1.36 14.67 0.84
C GLN A 117 -0.67 13.65 1.75
N LEU A 118 -1.16 12.42 1.77
CA LEU A 118 -0.58 11.31 2.50
C LEU A 118 0.18 10.39 1.54
N LEU A 119 1.44 10.11 1.88
CA LEU A 119 2.29 9.15 1.18
C LEU A 119 2.73 8.06 2.14
N LEU A 120 2.38 6.81 1.82
CA LEU A 120 2.76 5.63 2.58
C LEU A 120 3.68 4.74 1.76
N TYR A 121 4.78 4.28 2.35
CA TYR A 121 5.59 3.18 1.83
C TYR A 121 5.08 1.86 2.37
N GLN A 122 4.88 0.89 1.50
CA GLN A 122 4.33 -0.42 1.84
C GLN A 122 5.32 -1.52 1.50
N VAL A 123 5.49 -2.45 2.43
CA VAL A 123 6.20 -3.72 2.21
C VAL A 123 5.29 -4.87 2.61
N LYS A 124 5.16 -5.87 1.76
CA LYS A 124 4.37 -7.08 2.02
C LYS A 124 4.86 -8.26 1.19
N GLN A 125 4.44 -9.47 1.56
CA GLN A 125 4.53 -10.62 0.67
C GLN A 125 3.46 -10.55 -0.41
N PRO A 126 3.75 -10.90 -1.68
CA PRO A 126 2.73 -11.01 -2.73
C PRO A 126 1.87 -12.26 -2.55
N GLY A 127 0.75 -12.31 -3.23
CA GLY A 127 0.05 -13.55 -3.56
C GLY A 127 -1.05 -14.05 -2.62
N GLU A 128 -1.54 -13.27 -1.63
CA GLU A 128 -2.60 -13.78 -0.77
C GLU A 128 -4.01 -13.42 -1.21
N LEU A 129 -4.97 -14.20 -0.67
CA LEU A 129 -6.38 -13.87 -0.75
C LEU A 129 -6.68 -12.61 0.07
N VAL A 130 -7.61 -11.80 -0.42
CA VAL A 130 -8.10 -10.60 0.24
C VAL A 130 -9.57 -10.80 0.58
N SER A 131 -9.95 -10.52 1.83
CA SER A 131 -11.35 -10.47 2.24
C SER A 131 -11.77 -9.01 2.43
N VAL A 132 -12.71 -8.56 1.60
CA VAL A 132 -13.25 -7.20 1.65
C VAL A 132 -14.56 -7.21 2.42
N GLU A 133 -14.73 -6.28 3.37
CA GLU A 133 -15.94 -6.17 4.18
C GLU A 133 -17.18 -6.01 3.28
N GLY A 134 -18.16 -6.87 3.47
CA GLY A 134 -19.41 -6.90 2.68
C GLY A 134 -19.30 -7.48 1.27
N LYS A 135 -18.09 -7.83 0.79
CA LYS A 135 -17.87 -8.38 -0.56
C LYS A 135 -17.31 -9.81 -0.58
N GLY A 136 -16.79 -10.28 0.55
CA GLY A 136 -16.22 -11.62 0.70
C GLY A 136 -14.76 -11.77 0.27
N ILE A 137 -14.31 -13.02 0.11
CA ILE A 137 -12.93 -13.36 -0.22
C ILE A 137 -12.74 -13.39 -1.73
N MET A 138 -11.65 -12.80 -2.20
CA MET A 138 -11.27 -12.74 -3.62
C MET A 138 -9.76 -12.81 -3.82
N ASN A 139 -9.33 -13.16 -5.03
CA ASN A 139 -7.92 -13.08 -5.42
C ASN A 139 -7.46 -11.62 -5.49
N PRO A 140 -6.18 -11.33 -5.16
CA PRO A 140 -5.64 -9.98 -5.28
C PRO A 140 -5.80 -9.39 -6.69
N GLY A 141 -5.62 -10.20 -7.73
CA GLY A 141 -5.80 -9.79 -9.12
C GLY A 141 -7.22 -9.28 -9.40
N ASP A 142 -8.23 -10.02 -8.95
CA ASP A 142 -9.64 -9.64 -9.09
C ASP A 142 -9.99 -8.40 -8.26
N TYR A 143 -9.45 -8.31 -7.04
CA TYR A 143 -9.60 -7.14 -6.18
C TYR A 143 -9.04 -5.87 -6.82
N TYR A 144 -7.83 -5.94 -7.37
CA TYR A 144 -7.18 -4.79 -7.98
C TYR A 144 -7.72 -4.45 -9.37
N SER A 145 -8.21 -5.44 -10.16
CA SER A 145 -8.84 -5.17 -11.45
C SER A 145 -10.20 -4.49 -11.30
N LYS A 146 -11.04 -5.00 -10.40
CA LYS A 146 -12.34 -4.36 -10.07
C LYS A 146 -12.16 -2.93 -9.57
N LYS A 147 -11.13 -2.69 -8.74
CA LYS A 147 -10.81 -1.33 -8.30
C LYS A 147 -10.37 -0.42 -9.41
N ARG A 148 -9.70 -0.91 -10.44
CA ARG A 148 -9.37 -0.10 -11.62
C ARG A 148 -10.61 0.33 -12.39
N GLU A 149 -11.60 -0.55 -12.50
CA GLU A 149 -12.88 -0.26 -13.13
C GLU A 149 -13.70 0.74 -12.29
N GLU A 150 -13.82 0.49 -10.97
CA GLU A 150 -14.48 1.43 -10.04
C GLU A 150 -13.77 2.80 -9.96
N GLN A 151 -12.44 2.83 -10.08
CA GLN A 151 -11.66 4.07 -10.10
C GLN A 151 -11.77 4.81 -11.44
N ALA A 152 -11.99 4.10 -12.55
CA ALA A 152 -12.29 4.73 -13.82
C ALA A 152 -13.62 5.51 -13.77
N ASP A 153 -14.63 4.96 -13.08
CA ASP A 153 -15.89 5.64 -12.83
C ASP A 153 -15.77 6.82 -11.85
N LEU A 154 -14.80 6.77 -10.94
CA LEU A 154 -14.52 7.85 -9.98
C LEU A 154 -13.63 8.97 -10.54
N THR A 155 -13.05 8.80 -11.73
CA THR A 155 -12.22 9.82 -12.39
C THR A 155 -12.98 11.11 -12.72
N GLY A 156 -14.33 11.08 -12.70
CA GLY A 156 -15.17 12.28 -12.77
C GLY A 156 -15.14 13.17 -11.51
N PHE A 157 -14.53 12.72 -10.40
CA PHE A 157 -14.55 13.41 -9.11
C PHE A 157 -13.18 13.81 -8.56
N ALA A 158 -12.08 13.38 -9.15
CA ALA A 158 -10.75 13.70 -8.68
C ALA A 158 -10.01 14.53 -9.72
N GLU A 159 -9.91 15.84 -9.48
CA GLU A 159 -8.87 16.60 -10.14
C GLU A 159 -7.51 16.00 -9.75
N PRO A 160 -6.60 15.77 -10.70
CA PRO A 160 -5.25 15.29 -10.38
C PRO A 160 -4.59 16.31 -9.45
N VAL A 161 -4.24 15.87 -8.26
CA VAL A 161 -3.43 16.70 -7.36
C VAL A 161 -1.99 16.61 -7.88
N GLU A 162 -1.34 17.75 -8.08
CA GLU A 162 0.04 17.78 -8.56
C GLU A 162 0.97 16.93 -7.67
N PRO A 163 1.86 16.14 -8.25
CA PRO A 163 2.81 15.35 -7.49
C PRO A 163 3.71 16.26 -6.66
N ILE A 164 3.99 15.83 -5.42
CA ILE A 164 4.93 16.53 -4.55
C ILE A 164 6.31 16.46 -5.18
N LYS A 165 6.88 17.61 -5.48
CA LYS A 165 8.25 17.67 -5.99
C LYS A 165 9.27 17.40 -4.85
N PRO A 166 10.34 16.63 -5.11
CA PRO A 166 11.41 16.45 -4.14
C PRO A 166 11.94 17.80 -3.69
N GLY A 167 11.99 18.03 -2.38
CA GLY A 167 12.52 19.25 -1.78
C GLY A 167 11.53 20.38 -1.51
N ASP A 168 10.26 20.25 -1.89
CA ASP A 168 9.25 21.27 -1.56
C ASP A 168 8.71 21.08 -0.13
N ARG A 169 9.51 21.50 0.85
CA ARG A 169 9.13 21.57 2.27
C ARG A 169 8.46 22.92 2.63
N SER A 170 8.17 23.76 1.65
CA SER A 170 7.78 25.16 1.88
C SER A 170 6.29 25.37 2.11
N LYS A 171 5.49 24.31 2.15
CA LYS A 171 4.04 24.39 2.43
C LYS A 171 3.65 23.42 3.54
N SER A 172 4.29 23.53 4.70
CA SER A 172 3.80 22.99 5.96
C SER A 172 3.14 24.10 6.77
#